data_111db72d68e6d1158c2e6b594239fe9d
#
_entry.id   111db72d68e6d1158c2e6b594239fe9d
#
_cell.length_a   1.000
_cell.length_b   1.000
_cell.length_c   1.000
_cell.angle_alpha   90.00
_cell.angle_beta   90.00
_cell.angle_gamma   90.00
#
_symmetry.space_group_name_H-M   'P 1'
#
loop_
_entity.id
_entity.type
_entity.pdbx_description
1 polymer ?
#
loop_
_entity_poly.entity_id
_entity_poly.type
_entity_poly.pdbx_seq_one_letter_code
_entity_poly.pdbx_strand_id
1 'polypeptide(L)'
;MSYHIPKKPSQELLDHLMANYTYDRDKGQVFNNRMGKPALGLTNKGYQYVVSYLNNKHLVHRAHHVVWFFEYGEWPTSCMDHIDGVKTNNHYTNLRLVTNRENTQAYYKSQKTSSPYQGVYWRKDRKKFYVHIMVKNKQTHIGAFTCELEAARAYDKALVGLGLKPVNVEIMKELQND
;
A
#
# COMPACT_ATOMS: atom_id res chain seq x y z
N MET A 1 -1.49 11.53 0.09
CA MET A 1 -1.21 10.59 1.20
C MET A 1 0.29 10.46 1.35
N SER A 2 0.82 10.65 2.55
CA SER A 2 2.24 10.43 2.82
C SER A 2 2.45 8.91 2.94
N TYR A 3 3.09 8.32 1.94
CA TYR A 3 3.52 6.92 1.97
C TYR A 3 4.73 6.82 2.89
N HIS A 4 4.59 6.05 3.94
CA HIS A 4 5.61 5.99 4.97
C HIS A 4 6.43 4.71 4.77
N ILE A 5 7.67 4.88 4.31
CA ILE A 5 8.67 3.82 4.43
C ILE A 5 8.86 3.59 5.93
N PRO A 6 8.70 2.34 6.43
CA PRO A 6 8.81 2.09 7.86
C PRO A 6 10.22 2.43 8.34
N LYS A 7 10.30 3.33 9.33
CA LYS A 7 11.58 3.63 9.97
C LYS A 7 12.07 2.38 10.69
N LYS A 8 13.30 1.97 10.41
CA LYS A 8 13.91 0.83 11.09
C LYS A 8 13.99 1.11 12.60
N PRO A 9 13.49 0.23 13.46
CA PRO A 9 13.61 0.36 14.90
C PRO A 9 15.07 0.24 15.37
N SER A 10 15.33 0.62 16.65
CA SER A 10 16.60 0.31 17.27
C SER A 10 16.77 -1.20 17.46
N GLN A 11 18.01 -1.68 17.56
CA GLN A 11 18.27 -3.09 17.83
C GLN A 11 17.63 -3.53 19.15
N GLU A 12 17.73 -2.71 20.20
CA GLU A 12 17.09 -2.94 21.50
C GLU A 12 15.58 -3.22 21.38
N LEU A 13 14.88 -2.50 20.49
CA LEU A 13 13.45 -2.73 20.28
C LEU A 13 13.20 -4.03 19.52
N LEU A 14 14.02 -4.39 18.54
CA LEU A 14 13.91 -5.66 17.83
C LEU A 14 14.14 -6.84 18.78
N ASP A 15 15.16 -6.75 19.66
CA ASP A 15 15.45 -7.75 20.68
C ASP A 15 14.30 -7.87 21.69
N HIS A 16 13.71 -6.73 22.09
CA HIS A 16 12.54 -6.69 22.95
C HIS A 16 11.31 -7.36 22.30
N LEU A 17 11.08 -7.14 21.02
CA LEU A 17 10.00 -7.81 20.29
C LEU A 17 10.22 -9.32 20.25
N MET A 18 11.42 -9.78 19.92
CA MET A 18 11.76 -11.21 19.90
C MET A 18 11.61 -11.89 21.28
N ALA A 19 11.98 -11.20 22.36
CA ALA A 19 11.90 -11.74 23.71
C ALA A 19 10.47 -11.81 24.28
N ASN A 20 9.60 -10.86 23.91
CA ASN A 20 8.30 -10.67 24.56
C ASN A 20 7.08 -11.00 23.70
N TYR A 21 7.29 -11.32 22.41
CA TYR A 21 6.21 -11.64 21.49
C TYR A 21 6.54 -12.89 20.71
N THR A 22 5.50 -13.57 20.26
CA THR A 22 5.58 -14.75 19.39
C THR A 22 4.68 -14.55 18.15
N TYR A 23 5.13 -15.01 17.03
CA TYR A 23 4.35 -15.01 15.79
C TYR A 23 3.80 -16.41 15.52
N ASP A 24 2.47 -16.54 15.51
CA ASP A 24 1.78 -17.75 15.05
C ASP A 24 1.68 -17.69 13.52
N ARG A 25 2.51 -18.49 12.86
CA ARG A 25 2.65 -18.49 11.42
C ARG A 25 1.38 -18.96 10.70
N ASP A 26 0.68 -19.92 11.29
CA ASP A 26 -0.53 -20.50 10.70
C ASP A 26 -1.73 -19.52 10.78
N LYS A 27 -1.78 -18.72 11.83
CA LYS A 27 -2.84 -17.72 12.02
C LYS A 27 -2.48 -16.33 11.50
N GLY A 28 -1.21 -16.08 11.16
CA GLY A 28 -0.74 -14.75 10.80
C GLY A 28 -0.86 -13.73 11.95
N GLN A 29 -0.73 -14.17 13.20
CA GLN A 29 -0.99 -13.34 14.38
C GLN A 29 0.22 -13.25 15.31
N VAL A 30 0.39 -12.07 15.90
CA VAL A 30 1.42 -11.82 16.91
C VAL A 30 0.78 -11.88 18.30
N PHE A 31 1.39 -12.65 19.20
CA PHE A 31 0.93 -12.85 20.57
C PHE A 31 1.92 -12.19 21.55
N ASN A 32 1.39 -11.60 22.61
CA ASN A 32 2.19 -11.18 23.74
C ASN A 32 2.43 -12.40 24.66
N ASN A 33 3.68 -12.76 24.87
CA ASN A 33 4.06 -13.98 25.63
C ASN A 33 3.58 -13.95 27.08
N ARG A 34 3.61 -12.76 27.71
CA ARG A 34 3.18 -12.59 29.10
C ARG A 34 1.66 -12.72 29.26
N MET A 35 0.90 -12.22 28.28
CA MET A 35 -0.56 -12.17 28.36
C MET A 35 -1.24 -13.39 27.72
N GLY A 36 -0.51 -14.15 26.89
CA GLY A 36 -1.06 -15.28 26.13
C GLY A 36 -2.18 -14.91 25.17
N LYS A 37 -2.28 -13.63 24.77
CA LYS A 37 -3.34 -13.08 23.93
C LYS A 37 -2.76 -12.42 22.67
N PRO A 38 -3.55 -12.35 21.58
CA PRO A 38 -3.14 -11.56 20.40
C PRO A 38 -2.80 -10.12 20.80
N ALA A 39 -1.62 -9.67 20.40
CA ALA A 39 -1.09 -8.34 20.74
C ALA A 39 -1.58 -7.27 19.74
N LEU A 40 -2.84 -7.35 19.29
CA LEU A 40 -3.35 -6.59 18.16
C LEU A 40 -4.44 -5.61 18.60
N GLY A 41 -4.23 -4.34 18.27
CA GLY A 41 -5.26 -3.31 18.25
C GLY A 41 -5.61 -2.92 16.80
N LEU A 42 -6.64 -2.08 16.62
CA LEU A 42 -7.09 -1.61 15.30
C LEU A 42 -6.98 -0.08 15.22
N THR A 43 -6.35 0.42 14.16
CA THR A 43 -6.27 1.85 13.87
C THR A 43 -7.55 2.36 13.21
N ASN A 44 -7.81 3.67 13.25
CA ASN A 44 -8.93 4.33 12.55
C ASN A 44 -8.94 4.07 11.02
N LYS A 45 -7.78 3.68 10.45
CA LYS A 45 -7.64 3.34 9.01
C LYS A 45 -7.82 1.85 8.74
N GLY A 46 -8.20 1.05 9.74
CA GLY A 46 -8.44 -0.39 9.62
C GLY A 46 -7.20 -1.27 9.61
N TYR A 47 -6.01 -0.75 9.95
CA TYR A 47 -4.81 -1.55 10.10
C TYR A 47 -4.66 -2.05 11.52
N GLN A 48 -4.20 -3.28 11.67
CA GLN A 48 -3.81 -3.80 12.97
C GLN A 48 -2.45 -3.25 13.42
N TYR A 49 -2.28 -3.12 14.73
CA TYR A 49 -1.02 -2.69 15.33
C TYR A 49 -0.69 -3.54 16.56
N VAL A 50 0.59 -3.64 16.85
CA VAL A 50 1.16 -4.22 18.07
C VAL A 50 1.63 -3.08 18.96
N VAL A 51 1.29 -3.15 20.26
CA VAL A 51 1.81 -2.22 21.27
C VAL A 51 2.90 -2.92 22.03
N SER A 52 4.08 -2.32 22.09
CA SER A 52 5.18 -2.72 22.97
C SER A 52 5.45 -1.66 24.02
N TYR A 53 6.05 -2.07 25.12
CA TYR A 53 6.42 -1.19 26.22
C TYR A 53 7.91 -1.35 26.51
N LEU A 54 8.68 -0.33 26.20
CA LEU A 54 10.14 -0.34 26.35
C LEU A 54 10.61 1.00 26.92
N ASN A 55 11.49 0.96 27.94
CA ASN A 55 12.06 2.15 28.59
C ASN A 55 11.00 3.17 29.04
N ASN A 56 9.92 2.69 29.68
CA ASN A 56 8.77 3.48 30.13
C ASN A 56 8.02 4.21 29.00
N LYS A 57 8.15 3.74 27.76
CA LYS A 57 7.45 4.32 26.59
C LYS A 57 6.55 3.30 25.94
N HIS A 58 5.35 3.73 25.61
CA HIS A 58 4.45 3.02 24.70
C HIS A 58 4.92 3.21 23.26
N LEU A 59 5.17 2.09 22.59
CA LEU A 59 5.58 2.07 21.18
C LEU A 59 4.52 1.32 20.37
N VAL A 60 4.08 1.91 19.27
CA VAL A 60 3.03 1.33 18.41
C VAL A 60 3.64 0.98 17.07
N HIS A 61 3.50 -0.28 16.69
CA HIS A 61 4.04 -0.82 15.45
C HIS A 61 2.92 -1.36 14.57
N ARG A 62 3.01 -1.17 13.26
CA ARG A 62 2.10 -1.84 12.33
C ARG A 62 2.28 -3.36 12.44
N ALA A 63 1.17 -4.10 12.60
CA ALA A 63 1.25 -5.56 12.78
C ALA A 63 1.97 -6.25 11.62
N HIS A 64 1.69 -5.86 10.37
CA HIS A 64 2.37 -6.41 9.20
C HIS A 64 3.89 -6.15 9.17
N HIS A 65 4.40 -5.05 9.78
CA HIS A 65 5.85 -4.84 9.90
C HIS A 65 6.47 -5.80 10.92
N VAL A 66 5.76 -6.04 12.03
CA VAL A 66 6.21 -6.97 13.07
C VAL A 66 6.18 -8.41 12.54
N VAL A 67 5.11 -8.80 11.84
CA VAL A 67 5.01 -10.11 11.16
C VAL A 67 6.15 -10.32 10.17
N TRP A 68 6.42 -9.32 9.33
CA TRP A 68 7.54 -9.36 8.39
C TRP A 68 8.86 -9.60 9.10
N PHE A 69 9.10 -8.87 10.18
CA PHE A 69 10.31 -9.02 10.98
C PHE A 69 10.44 -10.43 11.58
N PHE A 70 9.36 -10.99 12.12
CA PHE A 70 9.37 -12.36 12.66
C PHE A 70 9.61 -13.43 11.56
N GLU A 71 9.07 -13.23 10.39
CA GLU A 71 9.18 -14.20 9.30
C GLU A 71 10.55 -14.15 8.61
N TYR A 72 11.07 -12.95 8.35
CA TYR A 72 12.27 -12.76 7.52
C TYR A 72 13.52 -12.33 8.30
N GLY A 73 13.42 -12.06 9.60
CA GLY A 73 14.53 -11.60 10.44
C GLY A 73 14.96 -10.16 10.20
N GLU A 74 14.31 -9.45 9.31
CA GLU A 74 14.65 -8.06 8.96
C GLU A 74 13.42 -7.14 8.96
N TRP A 75 13.65 -5.87 9.31
CA TRP A 75 12.57 -4.88 9.25
C TRP A 75 12.31 -4.43 7.80
N PRO A 76 11.04 -4.28 7.39
CA PRO A 76 10.73 -3.91 6.00
C PRO A 76 11.36 -2.57 5.61
N THR A 77 12.00 -2.53 4.44
CA THR A 77 12.77 -1.38 3.93
C THR A 77 12.00 -0.55 2.91
N SER A 78 10.81 -1.03 2.50
CA SER A 78 9.93 -0.31 1.58
C SER A 78 8.47 -0.38 2.03
N CYS A 79 7.56 0.20 1.26
CA CYS A 79 6.14 0.10 1.57
C CYS A 79 5.69 -1.36 1.57
N MET A 80 4.77 -1.69 2.46
CA MET A 80 4.12 -3.00 2.49
C MET A 80 2.68 -2.89 2.00
N ASP A 81 2.27 -3.91 1.26
CA ASP A 81 0.93 -4.05 0.72
C ASP A 81 0.34 -5.42 1.11
N HIS A 82 -0.99 -5.45 1.30
CA HIS A 82 -1.77 -6.67 1.49
C HIS A 82 -2.28 -7.13 0.13
N ILE A 83 -1.86 -8.30 -0.34
CA ILE A 83 -2.15 -8.82 -1.68
C ILE A 83 -3.65 -8.91 -1.94
N ASP A 84 -4.42 -9.34 -0.92
CA ASP A 84 -5.88 -9.44 -0.97
C ASP A 84 -6.62 -8.11 -0.69
N GLY A 85 -5.90 -7.03 -0.37
CA GLY A 85 -6.46 -5.74 0.03
C GLY A 85 -7.07 -5.72 1.44
N VAL A 86 -7.08 -6.82 2.19
CA VAL A 86 -7.64 -6.93 3.54
C VAL A 86 -6.58 -6.54 4.58
N LYS A 87 -6.67 -5.34 5.12
CA LYS A 87 -5.67 -4.72 6.02
C LYS A 87 -5.46 -5.44 7.35
N THR A 88 -6.35 -6.35 7.70
CA THR A 88 -6.27 -7.17 8.92
C THR A 88 -5.69 -8.57 8.66
N ASN A 89 -5.57 -8.98 7.41
CA ASN A 89 -4.95 -10.25 7.04
C ASN A 89 -3.43 -10.11 6.98
N ASN A 90 -2.78 -10.22 8.14
CA ASN A 90 -1.33 -10.09 8.27
C ASN A 90 -0.58 -11.42 8.11
N HIS A 91 -1.20 -12.43 7.51
CA HIS A 91 -0.47 -13.66 7.19
C HIS A 91 0.69 -13.34 6.24
N TYR A 92 1.87 -13.89 6.51
CA TYR A 92 3.10 -13.53 5.78
C TYR A 92 2.99 -13.74 4.25
N THR A 93 2.26 -14.78 3.80
CA THR A 93 2.01 -15.04 2.37
C THR A 93 1.14 -13.97 1.70
N ASN A 94 0.40 -13.19 2.50
CA ASN A 94 -0.44 -12.10 2.03
C ASN A 94 0.28 -10.74 2.03
N LEU A 95 1.53 -10.71 2.50
CA LEU A 95 2.33 -9.47 2.60
C LEU A 95 3.38 -9.44 1.50
N ARG A 96 3.56 -8.27 0.90
CA ARG A 96 4.63 -8.03 -0.08
C ARG A 96 5.23 -6.64 0.10
N LEU A 97 6.52 -6.52 -0.22
CA LEU A 97 7.17 -5.23 -0.35
C LEU A 97 6.84 -4.65 -1.73
N VAL A 98 6.48 -3.39 -1.74
CA VAL A 98 6.12 -2.66 -2.96
C VAL A 98 6.78 -1.29 -2.98
N THR A 99 7.02 -0.76 -4.16
CA THR A 99 7.39 0.64 -4.31
C THR A 99 6.21 1.55 -3.97
N ASN A 100 6.47 2.80 -3.63
CA ASN A 100 5.41 3.81 -3.44
C ASN A 100 4.48 3.91 -4.64
N ARG A 101 5.02 3.70 -5.84
CA ARG A 101 4.28 3.74 -7.10
C ARG A 101 3.30 2.56 -7.21
N GLU A 102 3.78 1.33 -7.02
CA GLU A 102 2.95 0.12 -7.05
C GLU A 102 1.82 0.18 -6.02
N ASN A 103 2.15 0.62 -4.79
CA ASN A 103 1.15 0.80 -3.73
C ASN A 103 0.08 1.84 -4.10
N THR A 104 0.50 2.94 -4.76
CA THR A 104 -0.44 3.95 -5.26
C THR A 104 -1.33 3.38 -6.37
N GLN A 105 -0.77 2.60 -7.27
CA GLN A 105 -1.52 1.96 -8.36
C GLN A 105 -2.55 0.97 -7.83
N ALA A 106 -2.18 0.10 -6.88
CA ALA A 106 -3.09 -0.84 -6.21
C ALA A 106 -4.23 -0.10 -5.51
N TYR A 107 -3.93 1.03 -4.84
CA TYR A 107 -4.94 1.87 -4.21
C TYR A 107 -5.95 2.42 -5.23
N TYR A 108 -5.48 2.96 -6.36
CA TYR A 108 -6.39 3.48 -7.38
C TYR A 108 -7.24 2.39 -8.04
N LYS A 109 -6.68 1.19 -8.28
CA LYS A 109 -7.45 0.03 -8.76
C LYS A 109 -8.58 -0.38 -7.78
N SER A 110 -8.38 -0.21 -6.47
CA SER A 110 -9.37 -0.57 -5.43
C SER A 110 -10.46 0.48 -5.20
N GLN A 111 -10.30 1.70 -5.71
CA GLN A 111 -11.29 2.77 -5.55
C GLN A 111 -12.39 2.68 -6.62
N LYS A 112 -13.65 2.93 -6.22
CA LYS A 112 -14.73 3.22 -7.18
C LYS A 112 -14.48 4.60 -7.81
N THR A 113 -13.59 4.66 -8.77
CA THR A 113 -13.29 5.86 -9.54
C THR A 113 -14.29 6.02 -10.68
N SER A 114 -14.42 7.21 -11.23
CA SER A 114 -15.27 7.47 -12.42
C SER A 114 -14.69 6.90 -13.72
N SER A 115 -13.50 6.28 -13.64
CA SER A 115 -12.78 5.60 -14.72
C SER A 115 -11.94 4.47 -14.12
N PRO A 116 -11.82 3.29 -14.75
CA PRO A 116 -10.91 2.23 -14.36
C PRO A 116 -9.45 2.58 -14.61
N TYR A 117 -9.16 3.59 -15.43
CA TYR A 117 -7.82 3.96 -15.83
C TYR A 117 -7.18 4.93 -14.86
N GLN A 118 -5.91 4.69 -14.52
CA GLN A 118 -5.15 5.55 -13.63
C GLN A 118 -4.93 6.94 -14.25
N GLY A 119 -5.15 7.97 -13.43
CA GLY A 119 -4.97 9.36 -13.85
C GLY A 119 -6.10 9.93 -14.71
N VAL A 120 -7.12 9.12 -14.99
CA VAL A 120 -8.30 9.49 -15.79
C VAL A 120 -9.51 9.64 -14.87
N TYR A 121 -10.30 10.70 -15.05
CA TYR A 121 -11.55 10.89 -14.35
C TYR A 121 -12.57 11.65 -15.20
N TRP A 122 -13.85 11.25 -15.06
CA TRP A 122 -14.96 11.88 -15.77
C TRP A 122 -15.42 13.17 -15.10
N ARG A 123 -15.51 14.23 -15.84
CA ARG A 123 -16.15 15.49 -15.38
C ARG A 123 -17.54 15.65 -15.98
N LYS A 124 -18.55 15.53 -15.12
CA LYS A 124 -19.98 15.61 -15.53
C LYS A 124 -20.34 16.98 -16.12
N ASP A 125 -19.80 18.07 -15.56
CA ASP A 125 -20.03 19.46 -16.00
C ASP A 125 -19.47 19.76 -17.39
N ARG A 126 -18.41 19.06 -17.79
CA ARG A 126 -17.73 19.23 -19.07
C ARG A 126 -17.98 18.08 -20.05
N LYS A 127 -18.61 17.00 -19.60
CA LYS A 127 -18.84 15.77 -20.38
C LYS A 127 -17.57 15.28 -21.10
N LYS A 128 -16.44 15.24 -20.35
CA LYS A 128 -15.14 14.83 -20.84
C LYS A 128 -14.36 14.07 -19.76
N PHE A 129 -13.46 13.20 -20.22
CA PHE A 129 -12.43 12.56 -19.40
C PHE A 129 -11.22 13.49 -19.28
N TYR A 130 -10.88 13.85 -18.06
CA TYR A 130 -9.72 14.67 -17.73
C TYR A 130 -8.57 13.79 -17.31
N VAL A 131 -7.36 14.17 -17.71
CA VAL A 131 -6.14 13.42 -17.40
C VAL A 131 -5.19 14.30 -16.60
N HIS A 132 -4.78 13.81 -15.44
CA HIS A 132 -3.75 14.42 -14.61
C HIS A 132 -2.66 13.44 -14.24
N ILE A 133 -1.42 13.93 -14.16
CA ILE A 133 -0.26 13.19 -13.66
C ILE A 133 0.43 13.97 -12.56
N MET A 134 1.01 13.25 -11.60
CA MET A 134 1.86 13.86 -10.57
C MET A 134 3.31 13.89 -11.03
N VAL A 135 3.87 15.08 -11.18
CA VAL A 135 5.28 15.31 -11.52
C VAL A 135 5.91 16.15 -10.42
N LYS A 136 6.96 15.65 -9.77
CA LYS A 136 7.65 16.34 -8.66
C LYS A 136 6.68 16.88 -7.60
N ASN A 137 5.73 16.06 -7.15
CA ASN A 137 4.68 16.41 -6.18
C ASN A 137 3.69 17.50 -6.64
N LYS A 138 3.69 17.88 -7.92
CA LYS A 138 2.73 18.81 -8.50
C LYS A 138 1.80 18.08 -9.46
N GLN A 139 0.50 18.31 -9.32
CA GLN A 139 -0.49 17.81 -10.25
C GLN A 139 -0.40 18.59 -11.58
N THR A 140 -0.16 17.87 -12.67
CA THR A 140 -0.04 18.44 -14.02
C THR A 140 -1.19 17.94 -14.88
N HIS A 141 -1.91 18.84 -15.52
CA HIS A 141 -2.97 18.52 -16.45
C HIS A 141 -2.37 18.12 -17.81
N ILE A 142 -2.80 16.96 -18.33
CA ILE A 142 -2.36 16.44 -19.64
C ILE A 142 -3.32 16.84 -20.74
N GLY A 143 -4.64 16.73 -20.48
CA GLY A 143 -5.66 17.02 -21.46
C GLY A 143 -7.07 16.63 -21.03
N ALA A 144 -8.04 16.89 -21.93
CA ALA A 144 -9.43 16.50 -21.77
C ALA A 144 -9.91 15.83 -23.05
N PHE A 145 -10.48 14.64 -22.94
CA PHE A 145 -10.80 13.74 -24.05
C PHE A 145 -12.29 13.37 -24.02
N THR A 146 -12.86 13.09 -25.16
CA THR A 146 -14.22 12.55 -25.27
C THR A 146 -14.25 11.04 -25.16
N CYS A 147 -13.14 10.37 -25.46
CA CYS A 147 -12.96 8.94 -25.37
C CYS A 147 -12.08 8.59 -24.16
N GLU A 148 -12.55 7.64 -23.34
CA GLU A 148 -11.86 7.19 -22.14
C GLU A 148 -10.53 6.47 -22.44
N LEU A 149 -10.51 5.66 -23.51
CA LEU A 149 -9.30 4.98 -23.96
C LEU A 149 -8.21 5.95 -24.45
N GLU A 150 -8.62 7.01 -25.16
CA GLU A 150 -7.67 8.06 -25.57
C GLU A 150 -7.09 8.79 -24.37
N ALA A 151 -7.90 9.07 -23.35
CA ALA A 151 -7.46 9.64 -22.10
C ALA A 151 -6.44 8.75 -21.40
N ALA A 152 -6.70 7.44 -21.34
CA ALA A 152 -5.79 6.46 -20.74
C ALA A 152 -4.45 6.36 -21.50
N ARG A 153 -4.50 6.35 -22.82
CA ARG A 153 -3.29 6.38 -23.69
C ARG A 153 -2.48 7.66 -23.50
N ALA A 154 -3.14 8.81 -23.36
CA ALA A 154 -2.46 10.08 -23.11
C ALA A 154 -1.73 10.09 -21.76
N TYR A 155 -2.33 9.47 -20.72
CA TYR A 155 -1.66 9.28 -19.44
C TYR A 155 -0.40 8.41 -19.58
N ASP A 156 -0.51 7.26 -20.25
CA ASP A 156 0.62 6.34 -20.44
C ASP A 156 1.74 6.97 -21.29
N LYS A 157 1.37 7.73 -22.33
CA LYS A 157 2.34 8.49 -23.13
C LYS A 157 3.11 9.51 -22.27
N ALA A 158 2.43 10.19 -21.36
CA ALA A 158 3.07 11.12 -20.44
C ALA A 158 4.01 10.40 -19.46
N LEU A 159 3.65 9.20 -18.98
CA LEU A 159 4.51 8.38 -18.15
C LEU A 159 5.80 7.97 -18.88
N VAL A 160 5.68 7.50 -20.12
CA VAL A 160 6.81 7.12 -20.96
C VAL A 160 7.74 8.32 -21.19
N GLY A 161 7.18 9.51 -21.45
CA GLY A 161 7.96 10.76 -21.56
C GLY A 161 8.73 11.13 -20.29
N LEU A 162 8.32 10.62 -19.11
CA LEU A 162 9.02 10.76 -17.84
C LEU A 162 9.97 9.60 -17.52
N GLY A 163 10.22 8.68 -18.48
CA GLY A 163 11.04 7.48 -18.29
C GLY A 163 10.37 6.41 -17.41
N LEU A 164 9.05 6.45 -17.27
CA LEU A 164 8.28 5.52 -16.43
C LEU A 164 7.53 4.51 -17.31
N LYS A 165 7.24 3.33 -16.76
CA LYS A 165 6.44 2.31 -17.47
C LYS A 165 4.97 2.73 -17.59
N PRO A 166 4.31 2.44 -18.72
CA PRO A 166 2.86 2.63 -18.86
C PRO A 166 2.11 1.72 -17.88
N VAL A 167 0.92 2.11 -17.46
CA VAL A 167 0.14 1.40 -16.41
C VAL A 167 -1.27 1.05 -16.86
N ASN A 168 -1.81 1.73 -17.87
CA ASN A 168 -3.15 1.50 -18.36
C ASN A 168 -3.21 0.48 -19.51
N VAL A 169 -2.06 0.16 -20.13
CA VAL A 169 -1.98 -0.81 -21.24
C VAL A 169 -2.46 -2.19 -20.81
N GLU A 170 -2.09 -2.64 -19.61
CA GLU A 170 -2.52 -3.95 -19.08
C GLU A 170 -4.02 -3.99 -18.83
N ILE A 171 -4.59 -2.93 -18.25
CA ILE A 171 -6.02 -2.80 -18.01
C ILE A 171 -6.79 -2.80 -19.33
N MET A 172 -6.26 -2.14 -20.38
CA MET A 172 -6.87 -2.15 -21.71
C MET A 172 -6.93 -3.56 -22.33
N LYS A 173 -5.91 -4.40 -22.07
CA LYS A 173 -5.89 -5.80 -22.54
C LYS A 173 -6.88 -6.66 -21.76
N GLU A 174 -7.00 -6.48 -20.45
CA GLU A 174 -7.96 -7.20 -19.61
C GLU A 174 -9.41 -6.92 -20.06
N LEU A 175 -9.75 -5.66 -20.30
CA LEU A 175 -11.11 -5.26 -20.71
C LEU A 175 -11.48 -5.60 -22.17
N GLN A 176 -10.52 -6.04 -23.00
CA GLN A 176 -10.77 -6.51 -24.37
C GLN A 176 -10.99 -8.02 -24.47
N ASN A 177 -10.71 -8.75 -23.39
CA ASN A 177 -10.82 -10.21 -23.32
C ASN A 177 -12.07 -10.70 -22.56
N ASP A 178 -12.90 -9.78 -22.05
CA ASP A 178 -14.23 -10.01 -21.47
C ASP A 178 -15.33 -9.64 -22.47
#